data_c6518c8ceaf82f3d390ccd14c81c5c07
#
_entry.id   c6518c8ceaf82f3d390ccd14c81c5c07
#
_cell.length_a   1.000
_cell.length_b   1.000
_cell.length_c   1.000
_cell.angle_alpha   90.00
_cell.angle_beta   90.00
_cell.angle_gamma   90.00
#
_symmetry.space_group_name_H-M   'P 1'
#
loop_
_entity.id
_entity.type
_entity.pdbx_description
1 polymer ?
#
loop_
_entity_poly.entity_id
_entity_poly.type
_entity_poly.pdbx_seq_one_letter_code
_entity_poly.pdbx_strand_id
1 'polypeptide(L)'
;MILVPVKNLANAKQRLSSVLSPDERFALAQAMCEDVLQALARWHNRPAVLVVTSDSFARDLAARFNFGVAADDNSGETSAIEMATAMCTARGAASTLVVPADIPLIESSELQKIVDSAPHLQGGAVLVPDAAGRGTNAAWRSPGDLFPLRFGNDSFLPHLAAAKATGLPCVVLDLPRIARDVDRPEDLRELAAASGETRSQKLVRSWSLSGRNQVQDRPGQHRLGEDRPEKDRQEEDGVRQI
;
A
#
# COMPACT_ATOMS: atom_id res chain seq x y z
N MET A 1 -4.92 -15.41 -12.44
CA MET A 1 -5.16 -15.21 -11.00
C MET A 1 -4.82 -13.78 -10.62
N ILE A 2 -5.67 -13.09 -9.84
CA ILE A 2 -5.38 -11.77 -9.29
C ILE A 2 -4.89 -11.95 -7.85
N LEU A 3 -3.76 -11.33 -7.49
CA LEU A 3 -3.17 -11.34 -6.15
C LEU A 3 -3.31 -9.94 -5.55
N VAL A 4 -3.93 -9.84 -4.38
CA VAL A 4 -4.09 -8.58 -3.64
C VAL A 4 -3.37 -8.70 -2.31
N PRO A 5 -2.13 -8.18 -2.19
CA PRO A 5 -1.43 -8.15 -0.91
C PRO A 5 -2.07 -7.12 0.01
N VAL A 6 -2.38 -7.52 1.23
CA VAL A 6 -2.90 -6.64 2.29
C VAL A 6 -2.14 -6.92 3.57
N LYS A 7 -1.25 -6.01 3.95
CA LYS A 7 -0.52 -6.08 5.21
C LYS A 7 -1.43 -5.72 6.38
N ASN A 8 -0.91 -5.85 7.60
CA ASN A 8 -1.60 -5.39 8.80
C ASN A 8 -1.99 -3.91 8.69
N LEU A 9 -3.29 -3.65 8.58
CA LEU A 9 -3.83 -2.33 8.33
C LEU A 9 -3.61 -1.37 9.52
N ALA A 10 -3.47 -1.88 10.75
CA ALA A 10 -3.21 -1.04 11.93
C ALA A 10 -1.87 -0.28 11.86
N ASN A 11 -0.90 -0.83 11.11
CA ASN A 11 0.41 -0.21 10.92
C ASN A 11 0.55 0.45 9.53
N ALA A 12 -0.54 0.57 8.78
CA ALA A 12 -0.50 1.14 7.44
C ALA A 12 -0.30 2.68 7.45
N LYS A 13 0.08 3.22 6.30
CA LYS A 13 0.10 4.66 5.98
C LYS A 13 0.89 5.53 6.97
N GLN A 14 2.05 5.05 7.44
CA GLN A 14 2.91 5.77 8.39
C GLN A 14 3.39 7.14 7.86
N ARG A 15 3.53 7.30 6.54
CA ARG A 15 3.91 8.58 5.92
C ARG A 15 2.83 9.66 6.06
N LEU A 16 1.60 9.27 6.42
CA LEU A 16 0.50 10.20 6.71
C LEU A 16 0.44 10.62 8.18
N SER A 17 1.37 10.19 9.02
CA SER A 17 1.35 10.47 10.47
C SER A 17 1.46 11.96 10.82
N SER A 18 1.96 12.80 9.91
CA SER A 18 2.01 14.25 10.08
C SER A 18 0.65 14.93 9.97
N VAL A 19 -0.36 14.27 9.37
CA VAL A 19 -1.68 14.85 9.08
C VAL A 19 -2.85 13.99 9.57
N LEU A 20 -2.63 12.70 9.86
CA LEU A 20 -3.65 11.77 10.33
C LEU A 20 -3.23 11.08 11.63
N SER A 21 -4.17 10.95 12.56
CA SER A 21 -4.01 10.12 13.75
C SER A 21 -3.87 8.63 13.41
N PRO A 22 -3.41 7.77 14.33
CA PRO A 22 -3.36 6.33 14.12
C PRO A 22 -4.72 5.73 13.69
N ASP A 23 -5.81 6.15 14.35
CA ASP A 23 -7.17 5.67 14.05
C ASP A 23 -7.64 6.12 12.67
N GLU A 24 -7.34 7.35 12.27
CA GLU A 24 -7.66 7.85 10.93
C GLU A 24 -6.87 7.10 9.84
N ARG A 25 -5.58 6.81 10.06
CA ARG A 25 -4.78 6.01 9.13
C ARG A 25 -5.32 4.58 8.99
N PHE A 26 -5.71 3.98 10.10
CA PHE A 26 -6.32 2.65 10.10
C PHE A 26 -7.66 2.65 9.34
N ALA A 27 -8.55 3.60 9.64
CA ALA A 27 -9.82 3.75 8.95
C ALA A 27 -9.64 3.99 7.44
N LEU A 28 -8.66 4.81 7.06
CA LEU A 28 -8.33 5.04 5.65
C LEU A 28 -7.85 3.75 4.97
N ALA A 29 -6.95 3.01 5.60
CA ALA A 29 -6.42 1.77 5.03
C ALA A 29 -7.53 0.73 4.85
N GLN A 30 -8.47 0.62 5.79
CA GLN A 30 -9.66 -0.23 5.66
C GLN A 30 -10.56 0.21 4.51
N ALA A 31 -10.85 1.52 4.41
CA ALA A 31 -11.71 2.06 3.35
C ALA A 31 -11.11 1.83 1.97
N MET A 32 -9.80 2.05 1.80
CA MET A 32 -9.10 1.81 0.53
C MET A 32 -9.09 0.33 0.14
N CYS A 33 -8.80 -0.55 1.09
CA CYS A 33 -8.86 -2.00 0.87
C CYS A 33 -10.27 -2.42 0.41
N GLU A 34 -11.32 -1.91 1.05
CA GLU A 34 -12.71 -2.21 0.65
C GLU A 34 -13.03 -1.66 -0.75
N ASP A 35 -12.58 -0.44 -1.09
CA ASP A 35 -12.78 0.14 -2.42
C ASP A 35 -12.14 -0.71 -3.52
N VAL A 36 -10.88 -1.17 -3.31
CA VAL A 36 -10.17 -2.02 -4.27
C VAL A 36 -10.87 -3.38 -4.43
N LEU A 37 -11.17 -4.07 -3.32
CA LEU A 37 -11.83 -5.38 -3.40
C LEU A 37 -13.25 -5.27 -3.99
N GLN A 38 -13.96 -4.16 -3.72
CA GLN A 38 -15.27 -3.91 -4.34
C GLN A 38 -15.15 -3.66 -5.85
N ALA A 39 -14.14 -2.92 -6.31
CA ALA A 39 -13.89 -2.72 -7.74
C ALA A 39 -13.60 -4.06 -8.44
N LEU A 40 -12.79 -4.92 -7.82
CA LEU A 40 -12.56 -6.28 -8.30
C LEU A 40 -13.85 -7.12 -8.30
N ALA A 41 -14.69 -7.01 -7.28
CA ALA A 41 -15.95 -7.76 -7.21
C ALA A 41 -16.94 -7.35 -8.31
N ARG A 42 -16.93 -6.07 -8.70
CA ARG A 42 -17.79 -5.55 -9.79
C ARG A 42 -17.27 -5.86 -11.19
N TRP A 43 -16.04 -6.32 -11.32
CA TRP A 43 -15.48 -6.67 -12.62
C TRP A 43 -16.04 -8.01 -13.11
N HIS A 44 -16.94 -7.93 -14.10
CA HIS A 44 -17.52 -9.12 -14.72
C HIS A 44 -16.44 -9.91 -15.48
N ASN A 45 -16.52 -11.23 -15.41
CA ASN A 45 -15.56 -12.17 -16.04
C ASN A 45 -14.12 -12.02 -15.56
N ARG A 46 -13.88 -11.40 -14.40
CA ARG A 46 -12.55 -11.31 -13.83
C ARG A 46 -11.93 -12.68 -13.58
N PRO A 47 -10.60 -12.78 -13.62
CA PRO A 47 -9.88 -13.93 -13.07
C PRO A 47 -10.19 -14.12 -11.59
N ALA A 48 -9.99 -15.33 -11.07
CA ALA A 48 -10.12 -15.58 -9.63
C ALA A 48 -9.19 -14.64 -8.82
N VAL A 49 -9.68 -14.19 -7.68
CA VAL A 49 -8.97 -13.26 -6.77
C VAL A 49 -8.50 -14.01 -5.54
N LEU A 50 -7.25 -13.80 -5.16
CA LEU A 50 -6.62 -14.29 -3.95
C LEU A 50 -6.10 -13.09 -3.14
N VAL A 51 -6.68 -12.85 -1.97
CA VAL A 51 -6.21 -11.85 -1.02
C VAL A 51 -5.11 -12.48 -0.17
N VAL A 52 -3.93 -11.87 -0.16
CA VAL A 52 -2.75 -12.37 0.57
C VAL A 52 -2.61 -11.55 1.84
N THR A 53 -2.99 -12.13 2.98
CA THR A 53 -3.10 -11.35 4.22
C THR A 53 -3.10 -12.19 5.49
N SER A 54 -2.60 -11.61 6.58
CA SER A 54 -2.84 -12.03 7.97
C SER A 54 -3.87 -11.15 8.70
N ASP A 55 -4.27 -10.03 8.10
CA ASP A 55 -5.22 -9.07 8.67
C ASP A 55 -6.65 -9.63 8.71
N SER A 56 -7.33 -9.53 9.88
CA SER A 56 -8.67 -10.11 10.06
C SER A 56 -9.72 -9.37 9.24
N PHE A 57 -9.67 -8.03 9.18
CA PHE A 57 -10.61 -7.24 8.39
C PHE A 57 -10.53 -7.58 6.91
N ALA A 58 -9.30 -7.69 6.37
CA ALA A 58 -9.10 -8.05 4.97
C ALA A 58 -9.59 -9.48 4.66
N ARG A 59 -9.43 -10.43 5.59
CA ARG A 59 -9.97 -11.79 5.46
C ARG A 59 -11.50 -11.81 5.42
N ASP A 60 -12.14 -11.09 6.36
CA ASP A 60 -13.59 -11.01 6.44
C ASP A 60 -14.17 -10.34 5.18
N LEU A 61 -13.47 -9.32 4.69
CA LEU A 61 -13.85 -8.62 3.47
C LEU A 61 -13.70 -9.53 2.23
N ALA A 62 -12.63 -10.30 2.13
CA ALA A 62 -12.44 -11.29 1.08
C ALA A 62 -13.56 -12.33 1.08
N ALA A 63 -13.95 -12.84 2.26
CA ALA A 63 -15.06 -13.77 2.41
C ALA A 63 -16.39 -13.16 1.92
N ARG A 64 -16.66 -11.89 2.25
CA ARG A 64 -17.86 -11.16 1.77
C ARG A 64 -17.96 -11.09 0.25
N PHE A 65 -16.84 -10.99 -0.44
CA PHE A 65 -16.77 -10.94 -1.91
C PHE A 65 -16.55 -12.31 -2.56
N ASN A 66 -16.55 -13.38 -1.77
CA ASN A 66 -16.24 -14.74 -2.23
C ASN A 66 -14.89 -14.85 -2.94
N PHE A 67 -13.86 -14.19 -2.37
CA PHE A 67 -12.47 -14.27 -2.81
C PHE A 67 -11.70 -15.29 -1.99
N GLY A 68 -10.68 -15.91 -2.59
CA GLY A 68 -9.76 -16.76 -1.87
C GLY A 68 -8.87 -15.96 -0.92
N VAL A 69 -8.35 -16.63 0.11
CA VAL A 69 -7.38 -16.03 1.05
C VAL A 69 -6.16 -16.93 1.12
N ALA A 70 -4.98 -16.33 1.04
CA ALA A 70 -3.70 -16.94 1.40
C ALA A 70 -3.15 -16.26 2.65
N ALA A 71 -2.69 -17.03 3.62
CA ALA A 71 -2.09 -16.48 4.82
C ALA A 71 -0.73 -15.84 4.47
N ASP A 72 -0.52 -14.61 4.93
CA ASP A 72 0.76 -13.93 4.91
C ASP A 72 1.49 -14.22 6.23
N ASP A 73 2.74 -14.69 6.15
CA ASP A 73 3.59 -14.97 7.31
C ASP A 73 4.25 -13.69 7.89
N ASN A 74 3.92 -12.52 7.33
CA ASN A 74 4.50 -11.22 7.68
C ASN A 74 6.00 -11.07 7.41
N SER A 75 6.57 -11.90 6.53
CA SER A 75 7.98 -11.81 6.10
C SER A 75 8.25 -10.67 5.11
N GLY A 76 7.22 -9.90 4.76
CA GLY A 76 7.26 -8.76 3.84
C GLY A 76 6.39 -8.96 2.60
N GLU A 77 6.05 -7.85 1.95
CA GLU A 77 5.13 -7.87 0.80
C GLU A 77 5.65 -8.70 -0.37
N THR A 78 6.93 -8.55 -0.69
CA THR A 78 7.58 -9.33 -1.76
C THR A 78 7.49 -10.82 -1.48
N SER A 79 7.83 -11.26 -0.27
CA SER A 79 7.77 -12.67 0.14
C SER A 79 6.34 -13.21 0.09
N ALA A 80 5.36 -12.45 0.58
CA ALA A 80 3.96 -12.82 0.54
C ALA A 80 3.46 -13.02 -0.91
N ILE A 81 3.83 -12.12 -1.82
CA ILE A 81 3.45 -12.21 -3.23
C ILE A 81 4.16 -13.38 -3.93
N GLU A 82 5.44 -13.61 -3.65
CA GLU A 82 6.17 -14.75 -4.22
C GLU A 82 5.57 -16.08 -3.75
N MET A 83 5.28 -16.23 -2.46
CA MET A 83 4.61 -17.40 -1.91
C MET A 83 3.24 -17.63 -2.58
N ALA A 84 2.41 -16.58 -2.66
CA ALA A 84 1.09 -16.68 -3.31
C ALA A 84 1.20 -16.97 -4.80
N THR A 85 2.20 -16.41 -5.50
CA THR A 85 2.49 -16.72 -6.89
C THR A 85 2.81 -18.21 -7.07
N ALA A 86 3.74 -18.74 -6.27
CA ALA A 86 4.10 -20.17 -6.31
C ALA A 86 2.89 -21.09 -6.04
N MET A 87 2.05 -20.74 -5.06
CA MET A 87 0.81 -21.46 -4.78
C MET A 87 -0.14 -21.47 -5.99
N CYS A 88 -0.29 -20.35 -6.67
CA CYS A 88 -1.16 -20.23 -7.83
C CYS A 88 -0.62 -21.01 -9.03
N THR A 89 0.67 -20.89 -9.31
CA THR A 89 1.36 -21.61 -10.39
C THR A 89 1.28 -23.13 -10.18
N ALA A 90 1.50 -23.60 -8.96
CA ALA A 90 1.38 -25.02 -8.61
C ALA A 90 -0.06 -25.56 -8.80
N ARG A 91 -1.07 -24.68 -8.78
CA ARG A 91 -2.48 -25.00 -9.05
C ARG A 91 -2.89 -24.78 -10.51
N GLY A 92 -1.93 -24.54 -11.39
CA GLY A 92 -2.15 -24.39 -12.84
C GLY A 92 -2.54 -23.00 -13.31
N ALA A 93 -2.33 -21.95 -12.48
CA ALA A 93 -2.54 -20.58 -12.96
C ALA A 93 -1.48 -20.20 -14.00
N ALA A 94 -1.91 -19.94 -15.24
CA ALA A 94 -1.03 -19.59 -16.34
C ALA A 94 -0.46 -18.17 -16.18
N SER A 95 -1.14 -17.29 -15.44
CA SER A 95 -0.72 -15.90 -15.26
C SER A 95 -1.13 -15.37 -13.90
N THR A 96 -0.40 -14.36 -13.41
CA THR A 96 -0.73 -13.60 -12.20
C THR A 96 -0.83 -12.11 -12.52
N LEU A 97 -1.77 -11.42 -11.87
CA LEU A 97 -1.88 -9.97 -11.83
C LEU A 97 -1.82 -9.52 -10.37
N VAL A 98 -0.79 -8.80 -10.00
CA VAL A 98 -0.68 -8.19 -8.66
C VAL A 98 -1.31 -6.81 -8.69
N VAL A 99 -2.20 -6.55 -7.71
CA VAL A 99 -2.90 -5.25 -7.53
C VAL A 99 -2.80 -4.88 -6.05
N PRO A 100 -2.20 -3.74 -5.69
CA PRO A 100 -2.11 -3.30 -4.31
C PRO A 100 -3.48 -2.84 -3.78
N ALA A 101 -3.64 -2.81 -2.45
CA ALA A 101 -4.91 -2.47 -1.79
C ALA A 101 -5.05 -0.98 -1.45
N ASP A 102 -4.18 -0.13 -1.96
CA ASP A 102 -4.10 1.30 -1.64
C ASP A 102 -4.25 2.24 -2.84
N ILE A 103 -4.87 1.72 -3.91
CA ILE A 103 -5.26 2.45 -5.13
C ILE A 103 -6.78 2.58 -5.22
N PRO A 104 -7.44 3.35 -4.32
CA PRO A 104 -8.88 3.31 -4.09
C PRO A 104 -9.73 3.85 -5.26
N LEU A 105 -9.11 4.47 -6.25
CA LEU A 105 -9.78 4.98 -7.45
C LEU A 105 -9.84 3.96 -8.59
N ILE A 106 -9.30 2.76 -8.39
CA ILE A 106 -9.28 1.70 -9.40
C ILE A 106 -10.66 1.39 -9.96
N GLU A 107 -10.74 1.18 -11.26
CA GLU A 107 -11.96 0.77 -11.95
C GLU A 107 -11.74 -0.52 -12.75
N SER A 108 -12.81 -1.31 -12.87
CA SER A 108 -12.81 -2.55 -13.67
C SER A 108 -12.43 -2.32 -15.13
N SER A 109 -12.72 -1.15 -15.67
CA SER A 109 -12.34 -0.75 -17.04
C SER A 109 -10.83 -0.67 -17.23
N GLU A 110 -10.05 -0.19 -16.24
CA GLU A 110 -8.60 -0.15 -16.31
C GLU A 110 -7.98 -1.54 -16.08
N LEU A 111 -8.55 -2.33 -15.17
CA LEU A 111 -8.16 -3.73 -14.98
C LEU A 111 -8.37 -4.57 -16.25
N GLN A 112 -9.48 -4.32 -16.97
CA GLN A 112 -9.75 -4.97 -18.25
C GLN A 112 -8.69 -4.60 -19.30
N LYS A 113 -8.27 -3.34 -19.37
CA LYS A 113 -7.19 -2.90 -20.28
C LYS A 113 -5.88 -3.63 -20.02
N ILE A 114 -5.54 -3.93 -18.76
CA ILE A 114 -4.34 -4.72 -18.46
C ILE A 114 -4.45 -6.10 -19.09
N VAL A 115 -5.59 -6.77 -18.90
CA VAL A 115 -5.81 -8.12 -19.45
C VAL A 115 -5.86 -8.11 -20.97
N ASP A 116 -6.55 -7.13 -21.58
CA ASP A 116 -6.66 -7.02 -23.04
C ASP A 116 -5.31 -6.73 -23.71
N SER A 117 -4.41 -6.01 -23.01
CA SER A 117 -3.07 -5.68 -23.50
C SER A 117 -2.04 -6.79 -23.24
N ALA A 118 -2.44 -7.85 -22.52
CA ALA A 118 -1.53 -8.91 -22.12
C ALA A 118 -1.11 -9.80 -23.30
N PRO A 119 0.18 -10.15 -23.46
CA PRO A 119 0.67 -10.99 -24.54
C PRO A 119 0.36 -12.48 -24.28
N HIS A 120 -0.92 -12.86 -24.36
CA HIS A 120 -1.42 -14.18 -23.93
C HIS A 120 -0.80 -15.37 -24.68
N LEU A 121 -0.47 -15.21 -25.99
CA LEU A 121 -0.01 -16.34 -26.81
C LEU A 121 1.46 -16.69 -26.57
N GLN A 122 2.27 -15.69 -26.23
CA GLN A 122 3.73 -15.85 -26.11
C GLN A 122 4.23 -15.80 -24.67
N GLY A 123 3.35 -15.44 -23.74
CA GLY A 123 3.76 -14.99 -22.43
C GLY A 123 4.35 -13.59 -22.45
N GLY A 124 4.66 -13.06 -21.26
CA GLY A 124 5.26 -11.73 -21.13
C GLY A 124 4.72 -10.98 -19.90
N ALA A 125 4.80 -9.65 -19.95
CA ALA A 125 4.40 -8.79 -18.84
C ALA A 125 3.59 -7.57 -19.27
N VAL A 126 2.72 -7.10 -18.36
CA VAL A 126 2.12 -5.76 -18.40
C VAL A 126 2.43 -5.08 -17.08
N LEU A 127 3.03 -3.90 -17.11
CA LEU A 127 3.35 -3.11 -15.93
C LEU A 127 2.60 -1.78 -15.94
N VAL A 128 2.11 -1.36 -14.79
CA VAL A 128 1.52 -0.05 -14.59
C VAL A 128 2.33 0.67 -13.51
N PRO A 129 3.04 1.76 -13.84
CA PRO A 129 3.77 2.55 -12.85
C PRO A 129 2.82 3.33 -11.94
N ASP A 130 3.34 3.81 -10.80
CA ASP A 130 2.72 4.88 -10.03
C ASP A 130 2.74 6.21 -10.82
N ALA A 131 2.01 7.22 -10.35
CA ALA A 131 1.93 8.52 -11.00
C ALA A 131 3.28 9.25 -11.10
N ALA A 132 4.24 8.91 -10.25
CA ALA A 132 5.60 9.46 -10.26
C ALA A 132 6.55 8.65 -11.18
N GLY A 133 6.12 7.53 -11.75
CA GLY A 133 6.95 6.63 -12.56
C GLY A 133 8.03 5.89 -11.77
N ARG A 134 7.90 5.79 -10.45
CA ARG A 134 8.89 5.17 -9.57
C ARG A 134 8.43 3.82 -9.03
N GLY A 135 7.21 3.75 -8.51
CA GLY A 135 6.60 2.52 -8.01
C GLY A 135 5.88 1.74 -9.11
N THR A 136 5.44 0.53 -8.78
CA THR A 136 4.63 -0.34 -9.65
C THR A 136 3.30 -0.59 -8.99
N ASN A 137 2.22 -0.10 -9.58
CA ASN A 137 0.86 -0.21 -9.04
C ASN A 137 0.03 -1.32 -9.68
N ALA A 138 0.50 -1.96 -10.75
CA ALA A 138 0.02 -3.26 -11.18
C ALA A 138 1.10 -4.00 -11.99
N ALA A 139 1.15 -5.33 -11.84
CA ALA A 139 2.07 -6.18 -12.57
C ALA A 139 1.36 -7.47 -13.00
N TRP A 140 1.09 -7.60 -14.29
CA TRP A 140 0.64 -8.86 -14.90
C TRP A 140 1.83 -9.62 -15.47
N ARG A 141 1.87 -10.94 -15.26
CA ARG A 141 2.96 -11.82 -15.74
C ARG A 141 2.38 -13.13 -16.25
N SER A 142 2.94 -13.63 -17.36
CA SER A 142 2.69 -14.98 -17.90
C SER A 142 4.00 -15.58 -18.44
N PRO A 143 4.50 -16.70 -17.89
CA PRO A 143 3.95 -17.41 -16.71
C PRO A 143 3.88 -16.51 -15.46
N GLY A 144 3.08 -16.93 -14.47
CA GLY A 144 2.81 -16.08 -13.29
C GLY A 144 4.06 -15.70 -12.49
N ASP A 145 5.13 -16.46 -12.58
CA ASP A 145 6.44 -16.30 -11.95
C ASP A 145 7.54 -15.88 -12.95
N LEU A 146 7.18 -15.29 -14.08
CA LEU A 146 8.07 -14.95 -15.20
C LEU A 146 9.37 -14.25 -14.77
N PHE A 147 9.30 -13.36 -13.79
CA PHE A 147 10.44 -12.73 -13.14
C PHE A 147 10.05 -12.37 -11.69
N PRO A 148 11.02 -12.25 -10.77
CA PRO A 148 10.74 -11.90 -9.39
C PRO A 148 10.23 -10.47 -9.27
N LEU A 149 9.17 -10.26 -8.46
CA LEU A 149 8.69 -8.94 -8.10
C LEU A 149 9.38 -8.48 -6.81
N ARG A 150 9.77 -7.21 -6.76
CA ARG A 150 10.39 -6.57 -5.61
C ARG A 150 9.69 -5.26 -5.34
N PHE A 151 8.64 -5.32 -4.52
CA PHE A 151 7.90 -4.14 -4.13
C PHE A 151 8.67 -3.32 -3.10
N GLY A 152 8.42 -2.02 -3.09
CA GLY A 152 9.08 -1.03 -2.26
C GLY A 152 9.34 0.25 -3.03
N ASN A 153 10.21 1.11 -2.48
CA ASN A 153 10.57 2.36 -3.15
C ASN A 153 11.26 2.08 -4.49
N ASP A 154 10.90 2.87 -5.51
CA ASP A 154 11.52 2.85 -6.85
C ASP A 154 11.49 1.47 -7.54
N SER A 155 10.40 0.71 -7.34
CA SER A 155 10.26 -0.67 -7.86
C SER A 155 10.03 -0.77 -9.37
N PHE A 156 9.59 0.32 -10.04
CA PHE A 156 9.18 0.26 -11.44
C PHE A 156 10.34 -0.05 -12.40
N LEU A 157 11.44 0.68 -12.32
CA LEU A 157 12.58 0.46 -13.21
C LEU A 157 13.22 -0.93 -13.01
N PRO A 158 13.43 -1.44 -11.78
CA PRO A 158 13.82 -2.82 -11.57
C PRO A 158 12.87 -3.86 -12.17
N HIS A 159 11.55 -3.70 -12.02
CA HIS A 159 10.57 -4.61 -12.63
C HIS A 159 10.64 -4.56 -14.16
N LEU A 160 10.72 -3.36 -14.74
CA LEU A 160 10.84 -3.19 -16.19
C LEU A 160 12.12 -3.84 -16.73
N ALA A 161 13.25 -3.68 -16.02
CA ALA A 161 14.51 -4.30 -16.41
C ALA A 161 14.43 -5.84 -16.32
N ALA A 162 13.84 -6.37 -15.24
CA ALA A 162 13.64 -7.81 -15.07
C ALA A 162 12.71 -8.39 -16.16
N ALA A 163 11.62 -7.71 -16.47
CA ALA A 163 10.71 -8.12 -17.54
C ALA A 163 11.42 -8.15 -18.90
N LYS A 164 12.17 -7.10 -19.24
CA LYS A 164 12.95 -7.04 -20.50
C LYS A 164 14.02 -8.11 -20.59
N ALA A 165 14.65 -8.46 -19.49
CA ALA A 165 15.68 -9.50 -19.42
C ALA A 165 15.16 -10.90 -19.75
N THR A 166 13.84 -11.13 -19.68
CA THR A 166 13.22 -12.40 -20.09
C THR A 166 13.22 -12.63 -21.60
N GLY A 167 13.41 -11.58 -22.40
CA GLY A 167 13.28 -11.63 -23.86
C GLY A 167 11.83 -11.72 -24.37
N LEU A 168 10.85 -11.77 -23.46
CA LEU A 168 9.43 -11.79 -23.81
C LEU A 168 8.83 -10.38 -23.90
N PRO A 169 7.68 -10.19 -24.56
CA PRO A 169 7.02 -8.90 -24.65
C PRO A 169 6.72 -8.30 -23.26
N CYS A 170 7.02 -7.00 -23.12
CA CYS A 170 6.69 -6.24 -21.94
C CYS A 170 5.96 -4.94 -22.35
N VAL A 171 4.71 -4.81 -21.93
CA VAL A 171 3.87 -3.64 -22.19
C VAL A 171 3.84 -2.77 -20.93
N VAL A 172 4.02 -1.46 -21.09
CA VAL A 172 3.81 -0.48 -20.02
C VAL A 172 2.54 0.30 -20.34
N LEU A 173 1.60 0.33 -19.41
CA LEU A 173 0.35 1.06 -19.57
C LEU A 173 0.32 2.28 -18.64
N ASP A 174 -0.15 3.39 -19.18
CA ASP A 174 -0.54 4.56 -18.38
C ASP A 174 -2.04 4.44 -18.05
N LEU A 175 -2.34 4.13 -16.79
CA LEU A 175 -3.68 3.94 -16.26
C LEU A 175 -3.88 4.87 -15.07
N PRO A 176 -4.45 6.06 -15.29
CA PRO A 176 -4.38 7.15 -14.31
C PRO A 176 -5.10 6.87 -12.97
N ARG A 177 -6.03 5.93 -12.90
CA ARG A 177 -6.68 5.55 -11.64
C ARG A 177 -5.88 4.50 -10.86
N ILE A 178 -5.27 3.55 -11.55
CA ILE A 178 -4.36 2.56 -10.96
C ILE A 178 -3.04 3.24 -10.54
N ALA A 179 -2.57 4.22 -11.28
CA ALA A 179 -1.33 4.94 -10.99
C ALA A 179 -1.38 5.75 -9.66
N ARG A 180 -2.56 5.98 -9.08
CA ARG A 180 -2.74 6.83 -7.90
C ARG A 180 -2.93 6.01 -6.63
N ASP A 181 -1.83 5.60 -6.04
CA ASP A 181 -1.80 5.13 -4.66
C ASP A 181 -1.86 6.31 -3.68
N VAL A 182 -2.28 6.04 -2.46
CA VAL A 182 -2.45 7.08 -1.42
C VAL A 182 -1.45 6.84 -0.30
N ASP A 183 -0.29 7.51 -0.37
CA ASP A 183 0.82 7.30 0.57
C ASP A 183 1.25 8.59 1.29
N ARG A 184 0.99 9.76 0.72
CA ARG A 184 1.47 11.06 1.19
C ARG A 184 0.32 12.03 1.43
N PRO A 185 0.54 13.12 2.19
CA PRO A 185 -0.49 14.13 2.43
C PRO A 185 -1.07 14.78 1.17
N GLU A 186 -0.27 14.94 0.12
CA GLU A 186 -0.72 15.44 -1.18
C GLU A 186 -1.72 14.49 -1.84
N ASP A 187 -1.49 13.15 -1.74
CA ASP A 187 -2.36 12.13 -2.33
C ASP A 187 -3.77 12.16 -1.70
N LEU A 188 -3.88 12.53 -0.40
CA LEU A 188 -5.17 12.71 0.26
C LEU A 188 -5.98 13.83 -0.39
N ARG A 189 -5.32 14.94 -0.77
CA ARG A 189 -6.00 16.06 -1.43
C ARG A 189 -6.45 15.67 -2.82
N GLU A 190 -5.61 14.94 -3.56
CA GLU A 190 -5.96 14.42 -4.88
C GLU A 190 -7.11 13.41 -4.79
N LEU A 191 -7.09 12.49 -3.82
CA LEU A 191 -8.18 11.55 -3.57
C LEU A 191 -9.49 12.29 -3.28
N ALA A 192 -9.47 13.31 -2.42
CA ALA A 192 -10.65 14.11 -2.08
C ALA A 192 -11.20 14.88 -3.29
N ALA A 193 -10.33 15.42 -4.15
CA ALA A 193 -10.69 16.21 -5.32
C ALA A 193 -11.13 15.37 -6.53
N ALA A 194 -10.70 14.12 -6.61
CA ALA A 194 -11.03 13.23 -7.73
C ALA A 194 -12.55 12.99 -7.82
N SER A 195 -13.05 12.82 -9.05
CA SER A 195 -14.44 12.44 -9.28
C SER A 195 -14.73 11.05 -8.71
N GLY A 196 -15.94 10.86 -8.17
CA GLY A 196 -16.38 9.58 -7.61
C GLY A 196 -16.82 9.70 -6.16
N GLU A 197 -17.30 8.58 -5.62
CA GLU A 197 -17.90 8.46 -4.29
C GLU A 197 -17.46 7.15 -3.61
N THR A 198 -16.16 6.84 -3.69
CA THR A 198 -15.60 5.68 -2.99
C THR A 198 -15.68 5.89 -1.46
N ARG A 199 -15.52 4.83 -0.68
CA ARG A 199 -15.54 4.92 0.79
C ARG A 199 -14.40 5.79 1.30
N SER A 200 -13.21 5.59 0.76
CA SER A 200 -12.03 6.38 1.09
C SER A 200 -12.21 7.86 0.73
N GLN A 201 -12.82 8.19 -0.42
CA GLN A 201 -13.13 9.58 -0.78
C GLN A 201 -14.09 10.22 0.21
N LYS A 202 -15.20 9.55 0.57
CA LYS A 202 -16.17 10.04 1.57
C LYS A 202 -15.50 10.26 2.92
N LEU A 203 -14.67 9.33 3.33
CA LEU A 203 -13.93 9.42 4.58
C LEU A 203 -12.98 10.62 4.59
N VAL A 204 -12.13 10.77 3.57
CA VAL A 204 -11.17 11.87 3.48
C VAL A 204 -11.88 13.23 3.36
N ARG A 205 -12.97 13.33 2.62
CA ARG A 205 -13.79 14.54 2.53
C ARG A 205 -14.47 14.91 3.86
N SER A 206 -14.78 13.93 4.71
CA SER A 206 -15.34 14.19 6.05
C SER A 206 -14.29 14.77 7.01
N TRP A 207 -13.00 14.65 6.70
CA TRP A 207 -11.92 15.21 7.49
C TRP A 207 -11.59 16.63 7.03
N SER A 208 -11.65 17.61 7.92
CA SER A 208 -11.21 18.98 7.63
C SER A 208 -9.69 19.04 7.52
N LEU A 209 -9.13 18.69 6.36
CA LEU A 209 -7.68 18.66 6.13
C LEU A 209 -7.08 20.07 5.97
N SER A 210 -7.90 21.11 5.75
CA SER A 210 -7.51 22.49 5.48
C SER A 210 -7.00 23.23 6.72
N GLY A 211 -5.95 22.81 7.32
CA GLY A 211 -5.37 23.45 8.53
C GLY A 211 -4.43 22.53 9.31
N ARG A 212 -4.35 21.29 8.97
CA ARG A 212 -3.57 20.30 9.73
C ARG A 212 -2.05 20.43 9.55
N ASN A 213 -1.58 21.19 8.54
CA ASN A 213 -0.15 21.44 8.29
C ASN A 213 0.49 22.48 9.24
N GLN A 214 -0.22 23.05 10.24
CA GLN A 214 0.30 24.11 11.10
C GLN A 214 0.65 23.69 12.52
N VAL A 215 0.60 22.39 12.87
CA VAL A 215 0.75 21.95 14.27
C VAL A 215 2.19 21.60 14.67
N GLN A 216 3.19 21.66 13.79
CA GLN A 216 4.55 21.25 14.13
C GLN A 216 5.59 22.37 14.27
N ASP A 217 5.20 23.68 14.27
CA ASP A 217 6.13 24.78 14.58
C ASP A 217 5.64 25.63 15.78
N ARG A 218 5.50 24.99 16.94
CA ARG A 218 5.57 25.71 18.22
C ARG A 218 6.91 25.39 18.85
N PRO A 219 7.88 26.34 18.83
CA PRO A 219 9.09 26.21 19.62
C PRO A 219 8.69 26.11 21.10
N GLY A 220 9.26 25.15 21.79
CA GLY A 220 9.01 24.89 23.20
C GLY A 220 9.14 26.17 24.03
N GLN A 221 8.08 26.58 24.69
CA GLN A 221 8.17 27.53 25.78
C GLN A 221 8.96 26.88 26.92
N HIS A 222 10.24 27.21 26.98
CA HIS A 222 11.02 27.07 28.21
C HIS A 222 10.32 27.88 29.29
N ARG A 223 9.68 27.19 30.22
CA ARG A 223 9.37 27.80 31.53
C ARG A 223 10.70 28.02 32.24
N LEU A 224 11.11 29.28 32.30
CA LEU A 224 12.11 29.74 33.24
C LEU A 224 11.53 29.46 34.65
N GLY A 225 12.14 28.53 35.34
CA GLY A 225 11.89 28.31 36.78
C GLY A 225 12.56 29.43 37.55
N GLU A 226 11.76 30.00 38.45
CA GLU A 226 12.14 31.06 39.37
C GLU A 226 13.25 30.60 40.34
N ASP A 227 14.24 31.49 40.46
CA ASP A 227 15.25 31.52 41.52
C ASP A 227 14.64 31.41 42.92
N ARG A 228 15.25 30.61 43.78
CA ARG A 228 15.27 30.82 45.22
C ARG A 228 16.65 30.55 45.79
N PRO A 229 17.08 31.38 46.77
CA PRO A 229 18.49 31.55 47.12
C PRO A 229 19.02 30.54 48.17
N GLU A 230 20.34 30.45 48.14
CA GLU A 230 21.22 29.80 49.12
C GLU A 230 20.85 30.05 50.61
N LYS A 231 21.04 29.03 51.40
CA LYS A 231 21.48 29.17 52.79
C LYS A 231 22.47 28.07 53.18
N ASP A 232 23.64 28.58 53.60
CA ASP A 232 24.75 27.98 54.28
C ASP A 232 24.45 26.89 55.33
N ARG A 233 25.34 25.93 55.42
CA ARG A 233 26.18 25.53 56.60
C ARG A 233 26.84 24.18 56.35
N GLN A 234 28.16 24.25 56.21
CA GLN A 234 29.22 23.86 57.17
C GLN A 234 29.25 22.37 57.59
N GLU A 235 30.41 21.79 57.15
CA GLU A 235 31.38 20.97 57.89
C GLU A 235 30.87 19.66 58.58
N GLU A 236 31.47 18.56 58.31
CA GLU A 236 32.70 18.03 58.93
C GLU A 236 33.04 16.61 58.41
N ASP A 237 34.30 16.47 58.17
CA ASP A 237 35.28 15.38 58.37
C ASP A 237 34.82 13.90 58.50
N GLY A 238 35.65 13.06 57.84
CA GLY A 238 35.88 11.75 58.43
C GLY A 238 36.15 10.56 57.48
N VAL A 239 37.30 10.52 56.86
CA VAL A 239 38.35 9.46 57.00
C VAL A 239 37.98 7.99 56.74
N ARG A 240 38.72 7.45 55.71
CA ARG A 240 39.44 6.16 55.57
C ARG A 240 38.70 4.82 55.33
N GLN A 241 39.21 4.25 54.24
CA GLN A 241 39.78 2.88 54.07
C GLN A 241 38.81 1.69 54.33
N ILE A 242 38.67 0.82 53.38
CA ILE A 242 39.62 -0.15 52.76
C ILE A 242 39.17 -0.42 51.36
#